data_91025f79351326a1381221d160ea2397
#
_entry.id   91025f79351326a1381221d160ea2397
#
_cell.length_a   1.000
_cell.length_b   1.000
_cell.length_c   1.000
_cell.angle_alpha   90.00
_cell.angle_beta   90.00
_cell.angle_gamma   90.00
#
_symmetry.space_group_name_H-M   'P 1'
#
loop_
_entity.id
_entity.type
_entity.pdbx_description
1 polymer ?
#
loop_
_entity_poly.entity_id
_entity_poly.type
_entity_poly.pdbx_seq_one_letter_code
_entity_poly.pdbx_strand_id
1 'polypeptide(L)'
;MDKIEYLYHYTSLESLALILKNKTIRLNPLDKMDDIQEQKTADIENIGKFVFVSSWTDDDVESIPMWKMYTNPRCGVRIKLRKNPFLKHGTKCSDIKKVLGATLEDEKSRTTVMDTFLDLTAMLAGGYVSPQGWSGDILTKIEYTNDLDKLEPSVGSCENGKIRIALGQLGKYKNTHWKFQSEWRYIMVFVSMNFSQNPQKMVSDFSQTIQQMLNGLAEPPFRYYDLDIDPKYFEEMEITCSPQMSAGNRAILETLVERYNPKATILESELLGKI
;
A
#
# COMPACT_ATOMS: atom_id res chain seq x y z
N MET A 1 -17.75 16.37 -9.28
CA MET A 1 -16.94 15.16 -9.00
C MET A 1 -17.53 14.54 -7.75
N ASP A 2 -18.22 13.42 -7.89
CA ASP A 2 -18.78 12.71 -6.75
C ASP A 2 -17.64 12.31 -5.82
N LYS A 3 -17.84 12.60 -4.54
CA LYS A 3 -16.81 12.38 -3.53
C LYS A 3 -16.81 10.89 -3.21
N ILE A 4 -15.85 10.14 -3.80
CA ILE A 4 -15.69 8.71 -3.51
C ILE A 4 -15.55 8.56 -2.00
N GLU A 5 -16.45 7.76 -1.42
CA GLU A 5 -16.48 7.52 0.02
C GLU A 5 -15.95 6.14 0.38
N TYR A 6 -16.15 5.15 -0.49
CA TYR A 6 -15.79 3.75 -0.29
C TYR A 6 -14.94 3.22 -1.44
N LEU A 7 -14.15 2.20 -1.11
CA LEU A 7 -13.39 1.40 -2.07
C LEU A 7 -13.64 -0.08 -1.81
N TYR A 8 -13.49 -0.89 -2.87
CA TYR A 8 -13.74 -2.32 -2.87
C TYR A 8 -12.48 -3.11 -3.22
N HIS A 9 -12.25 -4.20 -2.50
CA HIS A 9 -11.10 -5.08 -2.69
C HIS A 9 -11.55 -6.53 -2.85
N TYR A 10 -11.27 -7.12 -4.02
CA TYR A 10 -11.53 -8.53 -4.31
C TYR A 10 -10.36 -9.37 -3.83
N THR A 11 -10.63 -10.39 -3.01
CA THR A 11 -9.56 -11.20 -2.42
C THR A 11 -10.04 -12.61 -2.05
N SER A 12 -9.12 -13.46 -1.60
CA SER A 12 -9.45 -14.80 -1.12
C SER A 12 -9.91 -14.79 0.34
N LEU A 13 -10.63 -15.85 0.75
CA LEU A 13 -11.00 -16.07 2.16
C LEU A 13 -9.76 -16.21 3.06
N GLU A 14 -8.66 -16.75 2.55
CA GLU A 14 -7.38 -16.85 3.26
C GLU A 14 -6.79 -15.47 3.56
N SER A 15 -6.78 -14.59 2.57
CA SER A 15 -6.32 -13.20 2.75
C SER A 15 -7.24 -12.44 3.71
N LEU A 16 -8.57 -12.61 3.59
CA LEU A 16 -9.53 -12.03 4.52
C LEU A 16 -9.26 -12.49 5.96
N ALA A 17 -8.96 -13.77 6.18
CA ALA A 17 -8.65 -14.29 7.51
C ALA A 17 -7.44 -13.56 8.15
N LEU A 18 -6.41 -13.23 7.36
CA LEU A 18 -5.26 -12.46 7.82
C LEU A 18 -5.65 -11.00 8.09
N ILE A 19 -6.44 -10.39 7.21
CA ILE A 19 -6.95 -9.01 7.39
C ILE A 19 -7.76 -8.90 8.68
N LEU A 20 -8.70 -9.82 8.90
CA LEU A 20 -9.55 -9.81 10.10
C LEU A 20 -8.74 -10.06 11.38
N LYS A 21 -7.83 -11.05 11.36
CA LYS A 21 -7.02 -11.41 12.52
C LYS A 21 -6.05 -10.30 12.92
N ASN A 22 -5.37 -9.70 11.94
CA ASN A 22 -4.30 -8.74 12.18
C ASN A 22 -4.81 -7.29 12.17
N LYS A 23 -6.02 -7.05 11.63
CA LYS A 23 -6.63 -5.72 11.40
C LYS A 23 -5.75 -4.83 10.51
N THR A 24 -5.17 -5.43 9.47
CA THR A 24 -4.24 -4.75 8.56
C THR A 24 -4.62 -4.98 7.11
N ILE A 25 -4.20 -4.06 6.24
CA ILE A 25 -4.20 -4.23 4.79
C ILE A 25 -2.77 -4.39 4.33
N ARG A 26 -2.51 -5.45 3.56
CA ARG A 26 -1.19 -5.73 3.01
C ARG A 26 -0.92 -4.93 1.75
N LEU A 27 0.25 -4.31 1.73
CA LEU A 27 0.87 -3.74 0.54
C LEU A 27 1.96 -4.71 0.06
N ASN A 28 1.89 -5.12 -1.20
CA ASN A 28 2.89 -5.97 -1.83
C ASN A 28 3.78 -5.14 -2.76
N PRO A 29 5.05 -5.53 -2.94
CA PRO A 29 5.94 -4.89 -3.91
C PRO A 29 5.37 -4.98 -5.33
N LEU A 30 5.62 -3.94 -6.14
CA LEU A 30 5.09 -3.81 -7.49
C LEU A 30 5.59 -4.94 -8.43
N ASP A 31 6.76 -5.52 -8.16
CA ASP A 31 7.29 -6.68 -8.88
C ASP A 31 6.54 -8.00 -8.64
N LYS A 32 5.55 -8.00 -7.74
CA LYS A 32 4.65 -9.13 -7.44
C LYS A 32 3.25 -8.95 -8.03
N MET A 33 3.01 -7.88 -8.80
CA MET A 33 1.72 -7.63 -9.43
C MET A 33 1.58 -8.44 -10.72
N ASP A 34 0.31 -8.69 -11.13
CA ASP A 34 -0.04 -9.48 -12.31
C ASP A 34 0.46 -8.83 -13.61
N ASP A 35 0.43 -7.51 -13.69
CA ASP A 35 0.96 -6.77 -14.83
C ASP A 35 2.47 -6.54 -14.66
N ILE A 36 3.26 -7.36 -15.34
CA ILE A 36 4.73 -7.28 -15.31
C ILE A 36 5.30 -5.98 -15.91
N GLN A 37 4.50 -5.20 -16.65
CA GLN A 37 4.94 -3.92 -17.20
C GLN A 37 5.04 -2.84 -16.13
N GLU A 38 4.18 -2.88 -15.11
CA GLU A 38 4.10 -1.84 -14.08
C GLU A 38 5.37 -1.61 -13.26
N GLN A 39 6.22 -2.65 -13.14
CA GLN A 39 7.49 -2.55 -12.41
C GLN A 39 8.65 -2.03 -13.26
N LYS A 40 8.46 -1.96 -14.61
CA LYS A 40 9.52 -1.59 -15.54
C LYS A 40 9.79 -0.10 -15.53
N THR A 41 11.03 0.23 -15.78
CA THR A 41 11.51 1.60 -16.02
C THR A 41 12.48 1.59 -17.20
N ALA A 42 12.62 2.74 -17.86
CA ALA A 42 13.49 2.90 -19.02
C ALA A 42 14.99 2.87 -18.67
N ASP A 43 15.34 3.05 -17.40
CA ASP A 43 16.72 3.37 -17.01
C ASP A 43 17.28 2.55 -15.83
N ILE A 44 16.44 1.99 -14.95
CA ILE A 44 16.92 1.24 -13.77
C ILE A 44 16.15 -0.06 -13.63
N GLU A 45 16.81 -1.18 -13.79
CA GLU A 45 16.18 -2.50 -13.66
C GLU A 45 15.78 -2.83 -12.22
N ASN A 46 14.68 -3.58 -12.08
CA ASN A 46 14.19 -4.13 -10.80
C ASN A 46 13.91 -3.10 -9.70
N ILE A 47 13.72 -1.83 -10.06
CA ILE A 47 13.48 -0.76 -9.08
C ILE A 47 12.06 -0.78 -8.51
N GLY A 48 11.10 -1.37 -9.23
CA GLY A 48 9.70 -1.50 -8.81
C GLY A 48 9.51 -2.25 -7.48
N LYS A 49 10.46 -3.11 -7.09
CA LYS A 49 10.42 -3.83 -5.80
C LYS A 49 10.41 -2.94 -4.56
N PHE A 50 10.81 -1.65 -4.68
CA PHE A 50 10.76 -0.67 -3.60
C PHE A 50 9.42 0.07 -3.48
N VAL A 51 8.52 -0.13 -4.45
CA VAL A 51 7.18 0.47 -4.49
C VAL A 51 6.17 -0.58 -4.08
N PHE A 52 5.46 -0.34 -2.99
CA PHE A 52 4.50 -1.26 -2.39
C PHE A 52 3.10 -0.76 -2.62
N VAL A 53 2.22 -1.63 -3.07
CA VAL A 53 0.85 -1.27 -3.47
C VAL A 53 -0.20 -2.21 -2.88
N SER A 54 -1.39 -1.66 -2.66
CA SER A 54 -2.63 -2.43 -2.44
C SER A 54 -3.70 -1.90 -3.39
N SER A 55 -4.26 -2.79 -4.22
CA SER A 55 -5.16 -2.46 -5.32
C SER A 55 -6.63 -2.58 -4.91
N TRP A 56 -7.42 -1.57 -5.24
CA TRP A 56 -8.83 -1.40 -4.92
C TRP A 56 -9.59 -0.87 -6.15
N THR A 57 -10.89 -0.89 -6.12
CA THR A 57 -11.73 -0.25 -7.15
C THR A 57 -12.77 0.67 -6.52
N ASP A 58 -13.14 1.74 -7.24
CA ASP A 58 -14.25 2.63 -6.87
C ASP A 58 -15.59 2.16 -7.47
N ASP A 59 -15.59 1.07 -8.23
CA ASP A 59 -16.80 0.53 -8.84
C ASP A 59 -17.62 -0.24 -7.79
N ASP A 60 -18.79 0.27 -7.45
CA ASP A 60 -19.73 -0.36 -6.52
C ASP A 60 -20.49 -1.53 -7.16
N VAL A 61 -20.59 -1.56 -8.48
CA VAL A 61 -21.15 -2.68 -9.23
C VAL A 61 -20.18 -3.86 -9.23
N GLU A 62 -20.71 -5.06 -8.95
CA GLU A 62 -19.89 -6.26 -8.95
C GLU A 62 -19.38 -6.62 -10.36
N SER A 63 -18.07 -6.77 -10.49
CA SER A 63 -17.40 -7.08 -11.75
C SER A 63 -17.11 -8.57 -11.89
N ILE A 64 -17.72 -9.22 -12.91
CA ILE A 64 -17.46 -10.63 -13.23
C ILE A 64 -15.96 -10.90 -13.51
N PRO A 65 -15.26 -10.08 -14.31
CA PRO A 65 -13.81 -10.22 -14.47
C PRO A 65 -13.04 -10.17 -13.16
N MET A 66 -13.38 -9.23 -12.26
CA MET A 66 -12.71 -9.11 -10.96
C MET A 66 -12.90 -10.36 -10.09
N TRP A 67 -14.12 -10.90 -10.03
CA TRP A 67 -14.39 -12.15 -9.34
C TRP A 67 -13.56 -13.32 -9.89
N LYS A 68 -13.41 -13.40 -11.21
CA LYS A 68 -12.67 -14.50 -11.85
C LYS A 68 -11.16 -14.37 -11.74
N MET A 69 -10.62 -13.15 -11.78
CA MET A 69 -9.18 -12.92 -11.81
C MET A 69 -8.58 -12.88 -10.40
N TYR A 70 -9.26 -12.24 -9.45
CA TYR A 70 -8.69 -11.91 -8.14
C TYR A 70 -9.24 -12.74 -7.00
N THR A 71 -10.19 -13.64 -7.30
CA THR A 71 -10.75 -14.54 -6.29
C THR A 71 -10.87 -15.97 -6.82
N ASN A 72 -11.02 -16.92 -5.89
CA ASN A 72 -11.54 -18.24 -6.25
C ASN A 72 -13.07 -18.19 -6.16
N PRO A 73 -13.83 -18.54 -7.21
CA PRO A 73 -15.30 -18.44 -7.24
C PRO A 73 -16.02 -19.11 -6.06
N ARG A 74 -15.40 -20.14 -5.45
CA ARG A 74 -16.02 -20.88 -4.33
C ARG A 74 -15.62 -20.36 -2.95
N CYS A 75 -14.61 -19.50 -2.85
CA CYS A 75 -14.10 -18.97 -1.57
C CYS A 75 -13.59 -17.53 -1.67
N GLY A 76 -14.00 -16.79 -2.69
CA GLY A 76 -13.67 -15.39 -2.84
C GLY A 76 -14.56 -14.49 -2.00
N VAL A 77 -14.06 -13.30 -1.71
CA VAL A 77 -14.81 -12.23 -1.04
C VAL A 77 -14.49 -10.88 -1.67
N ARG A 78 -15.43 -9.93 -1.57
CA ARG A 78 -15.21 -8.52 -1.87
C ARG A 78 -15.37 -7.73 -0.58
N ILE A 79 -14.33 -7.05 -0.15
CA ILE A 79 -14.31 -6.20 1.03
C ILE A 79 -14.63 -4.77 0.61
N LYS A 80 -15.52 -4.09 1.35
CA LYS A 80 -15.78 -2.66 1.23
C LYS A 80 -15.28 -1.96 2.47
N LEU A 81 -14.47 -0.94 2.30
CA LEU A 81 -13.98 -0.06 3.35
C LEU A 81 -14.09 1.41 2.92
N ARG A 82 -14.11 2.31 3.90
CA ARG A 82 -14.00 3.74 3.63
C ARG A 82 -12.67 4.06 2.95
N LYS A 83 -12.68 5.07 2.10
CA LYS A 83 -11.47 5.68 1.56
C LYS A 83 -10.57 6.13 2.71
N ASN A 84 -9.28 5.75 2.67
CA ASN A 84 -8.28 6.01 3.72
C ASN A 84 -8.68 5.40 5.09
N PRO A 85 -8.82 4.06 5.18
CA PRO A 85 -9.29 3.40 6.38
C PRO A 85 -8.18 3.21 7.43
N PHE A 86 -6.98 3.74 7.22
CA PHE A 86 -5.80 3.43 8.01
C PHE A 86 -5.69 4.25 9.29
N LEU A 87 -5.16 3.59 10.32
CA LEU A 87 -4.82 4.22 11.58
C LEU A 87 -3.78 5.33 11.37
N LYS A 88 -3.98 6.47 12.01
CA LYS A 88 -2.98 7.53 12.06
C LYS A 88 -2.21 7.47 13.38
N HIS A 89 -0.90 7.51 13.27
CA HIS A 89 0.02 7.54 14.39
C HIS A 89 0.44 8.99 14.64
N GLY A 90 0.10 9.49 15.84
CA GLY A 90 0.53 10.81 16.29
C GLY A 90 1.96 10.76 16.83
N THR A 91 2.95 11.08 16.00
CA THR A 91 4.37 11.10 16.41
C THR A 91 4.80 12.52 16.82
N LYS A 92 5.32 12.69 18.04
CA LYS A 92 5.87 13.97 18.48
C LYS A 92 7.22 14.25 17.80
N CYS A 93 7.42 15.46 17.31
CA CYS A 93 8.71 15.86 16.73
C CYS A 93 9.87 15.71 17.70
N SER A 94 9.62 15.85 19.03
CA SER A 94 10.63 15.57 20.06
C SER A 94 11.13 14.12 20.05
N ASP A 95 10.25 13.16 19.78
CA ASP A 95 10.62 11.74 19.79
C ASP A 95 11.40 11.37 18.53
N ILE A 96 11.04 11.96 17.39
CA ILE A 96 11.84 11.83 16.14
C ILE A 96 13.25 12.38 16.36
N LYS A 97 13.38 13.57 16.94
CA LYS A 97 14.69 14.18 17.22
C LYS A 97 15.53 13.33 18.18
N LYS A 98 14.92 12.71 19.21
CA LYS A 98 15.64 11.77 20.09
C LYS A 98 16.22 10.57 19.34
N VAL A 99 15.42 9.96 18.45
CA VAL A 99 15.89 8.82 17.62
C VAL A 99 17.06 9.24 16.73
N LEU A 100 16.99 10.46 16.15
CA LEU A 100 18.04 11.01 15.28
C LEU A 100 19.23 11.59 16.06
N GLY A 101 19.21 11.62 17.40
CA GLY A 101 20.25 12.21 18.21
C GLY A 101 20.37 13.72 18.10
N ALA A 102 19.30 14.42 17.67
CA ALA A 102 19.30 15.87 17.49
C ALA A 102 18.85 16.60 18.76
N THR A 103 19.47 17.76 19.06
CA THR A 103 19.09 18.63 20.16
C THR A 103 17.81 19.41 19.85
N LEU A 104 16.99 19.64 20.87
CA LEU A 104 15.74 20.43 20.77
C LEU A 104 16.07 21.89 21.03
N GLU A 105 15.99 22.75 19.99
CA GLU A 105 16.31 24.17 20.12
C GLU A 105 15.09 25.04 20.43
N ASP A 106 13.85 24.59 20.14
CA ASP A 106 12.66 25.39 20.36
C ASP A 106 11.49 24.61 21.01
N GLU A 107 10.60 25.36 21.69
CA GLU A 107 9.42 24.84 22.39
C GLU A 107 8.33 24.34 21.40
N LYS A 108 8.23 24.96 20.22
CA LYS A 108 7.29 24.55 19.16
C LYS A 108 7.61 23.15 18.64
N SER A 109 8.88 22.82 18.47
CA SER A 109 9.31 21.46 18.09
C SER A 109 8.99 20.40 19.15
N ARG A 110 8.84 20.80 20.43
CA ARG A 110 8.49 19.86 21.52
C ARG A 110 7.03 19.47 21.51
N THR A 111 6.14 20.36 21.08
CA THR A 111 4.69 20.19 21.14
C THR A 111 4.06 19.75 19.81
N THR A 112 4.77 19.92 18.70
CA THR A 112 4.24 19.54 17.37
C THR A 112 4.09 18.03 17.26
N VAL A 113 2.88 17.58 16.90
CA VAL A 113 2.54 16.18 16.59
C VAL A 113 2.32 16.07 15.08
N MET A 114 2.88 15.04 14.49
CA MET A 114 2.70 14.68 13.09
C MET A 114 1.82 13.44 13.00
N ASP A 115 0.65 13.57 12.36
CA ASP A 115 -0.29 12.48 12.13
C ASP A 115 0.00 11.84 10.77
N THR A 116 0.54 10.63 10.80
CA THR A 116 0.96 9.88 9.60
C THR A 116 0.44 8.44 9.65
N PHE A 117 0.40 7.76 8.50
CA PHE A 117 0.02 6.33 8.44
C PHE A 117 1.13 5.39 8.93
N LEU A 118 2.30 5.91 9.27
CA LEU A 118 3.40 5.14 9.86
C LEU A 118 3.77 5.75 11.22
N ASP A 119 4.10 4.90 12.18
CA ASP A 119 4.82 5.36 13.36
C ASP A 119 6.23 5.77 12.93
N LEU A 120 6.50 7.08 12.89
CA LEU A 120 7.77 7.62 12.40
C LEU A 120 8.95 7.22 13.31
N THR A 121 8.74 7.07 14.61
CA THR A 121 9.80 6.61 15.51
C THR A 121 10.16 5.15 15.27
N ALA A 122 9.16 4.29 15.09
CA ALA A 122 9.36 2.89 14.73
C ALA A 122 10.01 2.76 13.35
N MET A 123 9.62 3.58 12.37
CA MET A 123 10.22 3.64 11.04
C MET A 123 11.72 3.95 11.11
N LEU A 124 12.10 5.00 11.82
CA LEU A 124 13.49 5.40 11.97
C LEU A 124 14.32 4.37 12.75
N ALA A 125 13.75 3.83 13.84
CA ALA A 125 14.40 2.77 14.62
C ALA A 125 14.55 1.47 13.83
N GLY A 126 13.63 1.17 12.93
CA GLY A 126 13.65 0.03 12.02
C GLY A 126 14.63 0.18 10.86
N GLY A 127 15.27 1.33 10.69
CA GLY A 127 16.29 1.55 9.67
C GLY A 127 15.74 1.65 8.24
N TYR A 128 14.58 2.28 8.06
CA TYR A 128 13.99 2.52 6.75
C TYR A 128 13.29 3.88 6.68
N VAL A 129 13.04 4.34 5.46
CA VAL A 129 12.26 5.55 5.18
C VAL A 129 11.15 5.26 4.19
N SER A 130 10.05 6.01 4.36
CA SER A 130 8.97 6.10 3.39
C SER A 130 8.56 7.56 3.22
N PRO A 131 8.75 8.16 2.04
CA PRO A 131 8.36 9.57 1.81
C PRO A 131 6.88 9.82 2.10
N GLN A 132 6.02 8.85 1.77
CA GLN A 132 4.57 8.92 2.00
C GLN A 132 4.23 8.87 3.50
N GLY A 133 5.07 8.26 4.32
CA GLY A 133 4.94 8.27 5.77
C GLY A 133 4.93 9.69 6.36
N TRP A 134 5.54 10.67 5.67
CA TRP A 134 5.58 12.07 6.06
C TRP A 134 4.45 12.90 5.46
N SER A 135 4.06 12.63 4.19
CA SER A 135 3.05 13.42 3.47
C SER A 135 1.62 13.04 3.83
N GLY A 136 1.37 11.80 4.27
CA GLY A 136 0.05 11.29 4.58
C GLY A 136 -0.87 11.09 3.37
N ASP A 137 -0.37 11.27 2.14
CA ASP A 137 -1.14 11.00 0.91
C ASP A 137 -0.57 9.76 0.21
N ILE A 138 -1.31 8.66 0.34
CA ILE A 138 -0.91 7.35 -0.18
C ILE A 138 -1.90 6.80 -1.21
N LEU A 139 -3.06 7.45 -1.42
CA LEU A 139 -4.10 6.95 -2.31
C LEU A 139 -4.06 7.64 -3.67
N THR A 140 -3.97 6.85 -4.74
CA THR A 140 -3.88 7.32 -6.12
C THR A 140 -4.89 6.57 -6.99
N LYS A 141 -5.62 7.29 -7.86
CA LYS A 141 -6.39 6.68 -8.96
C LYS A 141 -5.45 6.33 -10.09
N ILE A 142 -5.56 5.10 -10.63
CA ILE A 142 -4.74 4.66 -11.75
C ILE A 142 -5.17 5.36 -13.04
N GLU A 143 -4.20 5.90 -13.76
CA GLU A 143 -4.39 6.44 -15.10
C GLU A 143 -4.09 5.34 -16.13
N TYR A 144 -5.08 5.03 -16.98
CA TYR A 144 -4.91 4.03 -18.05
C TYR A 144 -4.43 4.70 -19.32
N THR A 145 -3.31 4.21 -19.85
CA THR A 145 -2.64 4.81 -21.02
C THR A 145 -1.97 3.76 -21.90
N ASN A 146 -1.68 4.10 -23.15
CA ASN A 146 -0.80 3.33 -24.04
C ASN A 146 0.52 4.07 -24.29
N ASP A 147 0.74 5.19 -23.60
CA ASP A 147 1.97 5.98 -23.67
C ASP A 147 3.09 5.23 -22.94
N LEU A 148 4.11 4.81 -23.71
CA LEU A 148 5.24 4.03 -23.17
C LEU A 148 6.09 4.84 -22.19
N ASP A 149 6.24 6.14 -22.39
CA ASP A 149 7.02 6.99 -21.48
C ASP A 149 6.37 7.07 -20.08
N LYS A 150 5.04 6.89 -20.01
CA LYS A 150 4.31 6.80 -18.74
C LYS A 150 4.33 5.39 -18.16
N LEU A 151 4.23 4.35 -19.00
CA LEU A 151 4.19 2.95 -18.58
C LEU A 151 5.58 2.45 -18.15
N GLU A 152 6.64 2.93 -18.77
CA GLU A 152 8.04 2.60 -18.47
C GLU A 152 8.85 3.89 -18.26
N PRO A 153 8.57 4.68 -17.20
CA PRO A 153 9.18 5.99 -17.03
C PRO A 153 10.67 5.89 -16.72
N SER A 154 11.43 6.92 -17.12
CA SER A 154 12.76 7.16 -16.56
C SER A 154 12.63 7.70 -15.13
N VAL A 155 13.23 7.02 -14.16
CA VAL A 155 13.13 7.37 -12.74
C VAL A 155 14.42 7.93 -12.16
N GLY A 156 15.54 7.71 -12.84
CA GLY A 156 16.85 8.25 -12.48
C GLY A 156 17.13 9.59 -13.14
N SER A 157 17.73 10.51 -12.41
CA SER A 157 18.27 11.75 -12.98
C SER A 157 19.57 12.15 -12.29
N CYS A 158 20.45 12.83 -13.03
CA CYS A 158 21.68 13.39 -12.48
C CYS A 158 21.74 14.88 -12.82
N GLU A 159 21.59 15.74 -11.81
CA GLU A 159 21.67 17.18 -11.95
C GLU A 159 22.75 17.74 -11.03
N ASN A 160 23.71 18.49 -11.58
CA ASN A 160 24.82 19.08 -10.81
C ASN A 160 25.58 18.08 -9.92
N GLY A 161 25.79 16.85 -10.45
CA GLY A 161 26.46 15.77 -9.71
C GLY A 161 25.63 15.13 -8.61
N LYS A 162 24.34 15.49 -8.47
CA LYS A 162 23.40 14.87 -7.53
C LYS A 162 22.50 13.88 -8.25
N ILE A 163 22.51 12.64 -7.79
CA ILE A 163 21.66 11.56 -8.29
C ILE A 163 20.31 11.67 -7.56
N ARG A 164 19.22 11.56 -8.32
CA ARG A 164 17.85 11.47 -7.79
C ARG A 164 17.18 10.24 -8.38
N ILE A 165 16.38 9.55 -7.58
CA ILE A 165 15.52 8.44 -8.02
C ILE A 165 14.08 8.79 -7.66
N ALA A 166 13.22 8.92 -8.68
CA ALA A 166 11.83 9.37 -8.57
C ALA A 166 10.85 8.19 -8.50
N LEU A 167 10.95 7.32 -7.48
CA LEU A 167 10.10 6.14 -7.32
C LEU A 167 8.60 6.44 -7.25
N GLY A 168 8.23 7.66 -6.87
CA GLY A 168 6.84 8.11 -6.84
C GLY A 168 6.16 8.20 -8.22
N GLN A 169 6.86 7.96 -9.33
CA GLN A 169 6.28 7.84 -10.66
C GLN A 169 5.70 6.44 -10.92
N LEU A 170 6.23 5.43 -10.25
CA LEU A 170 5.80 4.04 -10.44
C LEU A 170 4.46 3.73 -9.78
N GLY A 171 3.75 2.75 -10.34
CA GLY A 171 2.49 2.25 -9.80
C GLY A 171 1.27 3.14 -10.04
N LYS A 172 1.39 4.22 -10.85
CA LYS A 172 0.31 5.19 -11.15
C LYS A 172 -0.34 4.98 -12.51
N TYR A 173 0.35 4.33 -13.42
CA TYR A 173 -0.07 4.12 -14.79
C TYR A 173 -0.22 2.64 -15.09
N LYS A 174 -1.20 2.31 -15.93
CA LYS A 174 -1.48 0.95 -16.38
C LYS A 174 -1.91 0.94 -17.83
N ASN A 175 -1.62 -0.15 -18.54
CA ASN A 175 -2.06 -0.28 -19.92
C ASN A 175 -3.59 -0.26 -20.01
N THR A 176 -4.15 0.29 -21.08
CA THR A 176 -5.60 0.44 -21.30
C THR A 176 -6.36 -0.88 -21.29
N HIS A 177 -5.71 -2.02 -21.52
CA HIS A 177 -6.30 -3.36 -21.42
C HIS A 177 -6.84 -3.67 -20.00
N TRP A 178 -6.30 -3.02 -18.97
CA TRP A 178 -6.70 -3.17 -17.56
C TRP A 178 -7.79 -2.22 -17.11
N LYS A 179 -8.34 -1.39 -18.00
CA LYS A 179 -9.30 -0.32 -17.65
C LYS A 179 -10.57 -0.82 -16.95
N PHE A 180 -10.95 -2.09 -17.15
CA PHE A 180 -12.10 -2.72 -16.50
C PHE A 180 -11.97 -2.78 -14.97
N GLN A 181 -10.78 -2.58 -14.41
CA GLN A 181 -10.52 -2.61 -12.97
C GLN A 181 -10.98 -1.35 -12.25
N SER A 182 -11.11 -0.19 -12.94
CA SER A 182 -11.39 1.12 -12.32
C SER A 182 -10.52 1.34 -11.07
N GLU A 183 -9.21 1.09 -11.21
CA GLU A 183 -8.31 0.83 -10.10
C GLU A 183 -7.91 2.09 -9.33
N TRP A 184 -7.88 1.96 -8.02
CA TRP A 184 -7.25 2.85 -7.06
C TRP A 184 -6.18 2.09 -6.29
N ARG A 185 -5.11 2.76 -5.90
CA ARG A 185 -4.02 2.15 -5.15
C ARG A 185 -3.63 2.95 -3.94
N TYR A 186 -3.41 2.27 -2.85
CA TYR A 186 -2.54 2.77 -1.81
C TYR A 186 -1.11 2.44 -2.22
N ILE A 187 -0.27 3.48 -2.30
CA ILE A 187 1.12 3.36 -2.79
C ILE A 187 2.06 3.91 -1.73
N MET A 188 3.07 3.11 -1.36
CA MET A 188 4.15 3.53 -0.46
C MET A 188 5.49 3.07 -1.02
N VAL A 189 6.50 3.89 -0.83
CA VAL A 189 7.90 3.55 -1.18
C VAL A 189 8.65 3.26 0.11
N PHE A 190 9.39 2.15 0.16
CA PHE A 190 10.23 1.82 1.30
C PHE A 190 11.67 1.63 0.85
N VAL A 191 12.59 2.35 1.49
CA VAL A 191 14.02 2.28 1.23
C VAL A 191 14.75 2.07 2.55
N SER A 192 15.68 1.12 2.59
CA SER A 192 16.54 0.92 3.76
C SER A 192 17.43 2.14 3.97
N MET A 193 17.52 2.61 5.21
CA MET A 193 18.35 3.75 5.58
C MET A 193 18.93 3.54 6.97
N ASN A 194 20.26 3.63 7.06
CA ASN A 194 20.94 3.53 8.34
C ASN A 194 21.00 4.92 9.00
N PHE A 195 20.23 5.10 10.08
CA PHE A 195 20.24 6.33 10.86
C PHE A 195 21.40 6.28 11.87
N SER A 196 22.43 7.07 11.62
CA SER A 196 23.56 7.28 12.52
C SER A 196 23.54 8.66 13.14
N GLN A 197 23.95 8.77 14.41
CA GLN A 197 24.18 10.07 15.05
C GLN A 197 25.31 10.88 14.38
N ASN A 198 26.15 10.20 13.56
CA ASN A 198 27.14 10.86 12.74
C ASN A 198 26.57 11.22 11.37
N PRO A 199 26.31 12.52 11.06
CA PRO A 199 25.72 12.96 9.81
C PRO A 199 26.53 12.56 8.57
N GLN A 200 27.86 12.54 8.64
CA GLN A 200 28.74 12.18 7.53
C GLN A 200 28.57 10.68 7.18
N LYS A 201 28.50 9.83 8.21
CA LYS A 201 28.26 8.40 8.04
C LYS A 201 26.85 8.16 7.46
N MET A 202 25.82 8.85 7.95
CA MET A 202 24.46 8.74 7.44
C MET A 202 24.38 9.09 5.94
N VAL A 203 25.03 10.18 5.53
CA VAL A 203 25.11 10.57 4.10
C VAL A 203 25.85 9.55 3.27
N SER A 204 26.97 9.03 3.78
CA SER A 204 27.75 7.98 3.10
C SER A 204 26.94 6.69 2.91
N ASP A 205 26.29 6.20 3.97
CA ASP A 205 25.48 4.98 3.94
C ASP A 205 24.28 5.14 2.97
N PHE A 206 23.62 6.30 2.99
CA PHE A 206 22.53 6.59 2.05
C PHE A 206 23.00 6.63 0.59
N SER A 207 24.16 7.27 0.34
CA SER A 207 24.75 7.30 -1.00
C SER A 207 25.11 5.89 -1.50
N GLN A 208 25.60 5.02 -0.62
CA GLN A 208 25.86 3.62 -0.95
C GLN A 208 24.55 2.88 -1.26
N THR A 209 23.49 3.08 -0.49
CA THR A 209 22.16 2.50 -0.77
C THR A 209 21.66 2.92 -2.15
N ILE A 210 21.76 4.20 -2.49
CA ILE A 210 21.38 4.71 -3.82
C ILE A 210 22.19 4.04 -4.94
N GLN A 211 23.51 3.90 -4.77
CA GLN A 211 24.35 3.20 -5.75
C GLN A 211 23.97 1.72 -5.91
N GLN A 212 23.66 1.05 -4.81
CA GLN A 212 23.20 -0.34 -4.85
C GLN A 212 21.82 -0.46 -5.54
N MET A 213 20.92 0.51 -5.35
CA MET A 213 19.65 0.57 -6.07
C MET A 213 19.84 0.73 -7.58
N LEU A 214 20.73 1.65 -8.00
CA LEU A 214 21.07 1.87 -9.40
C LEU A 214 21.67 0.62 -10.08
N ASN A 215 22.41 -0.19 -9.32
CA ASN A 215 23.02 -1.42 -9.80
C ASN A 215 22.13 -2.66 -9.64
N GLY A 216 20.88 -2.50 -9.19
CA GLY A 216 19.94 -3.59 -8.94
C GLY A 216 20.31 -4.52 -7.77
N LEU A 217 21.29 -4.13 -6.94
CA LEU A 217 21.82 -4.94 -5.83
C LEU A 217 21.13 -4.68 -4.49
N ALA A 218 20.46 -3.53 -4.33
CA ALA A 218 19.73 -3.23 -3.11
C ALA A 218 18.44 -4.04 -3.03
N GLU A 219 18.08 -4.45 -1.80
CA GLU A 219 16.80 -5.08 -1.50
C GLU A 219 15.93 -4.13 -0.67
N PRO A 220 14.59 -4.18 -0.85
CA PRO A 220 13.69 -3.44 0.01
C PRO A 220 13.74 -3.96 1.45
N PRO A 221 13.41 -3.14 2.47
CA PRO A 221 13.47 -3.55 3.87
C PRO A 221 12.47 -4.65 4.23
N PHE A 222 11.45 -4.86 3.40
CA PHE A 222 10.35 -5.79 3.64
C PHE A 222 10.03 -6.62 2.40
N ARG A 223 9.46 -7.81 2.61
CA ARG A 223 8.82 -8.62 1.54
C ARG A 223 7.40 -8.16 1.23
N TYR A 224 6.73 -7.58 2.21
CA TYR A 224 5.41 -6.92 2.15
C TYR A 224 5.32 -5.98 3.35
N TYR A 225 4.39 -5.05 3.33
CA TYR A 225 4.12 -4.17 4.45
C TYR A 225 2.63 -4.19 4.81
N ASP A 226 2.32 -4.40 6.09
CA ASP A 226 0.95 -4.45 6.59
C ASP A 226 0.63 -3.11 7.28
N LEU A 227 -0.36 -2.35 6.74
CA LEU A 227 -0.85 -1.11 7.31
C LEU A 227 -2.03 -1.37 8.25
N ASP A 228 -1.99 -0.80 9.45
CA ASP A 228 -3.05 -0.91 10.43
C ASP A 228 -4.32 -0.19 9.97
N ILE A 229 -5.47 -0.87 10.12
CA ILE A 229 -6.79 -0.29 9.89
C ILE A 229 -7.22 0.41 11.19
N ASP A 230 -7.77 1.62 11.07
CA ASP A 230 -8.41 2.30 12.19
C ASP A 230 -9.57 1.45 12.74
N PRO A 231 -9.63 1.17 14.05
CA PRO A 231 -10.68 0.34 14.65
C PRO A 231 -12.10 0.74 14.25
N LYS A 232 -12.36 2.05 14.10
CA LYS A 232 -13.66 2.56 13.67
C LYS A 232 -14.04 2.08 12.27
N TYR A 233 -13.12 2.20 11.31
CA TYR A 233 -13.37 1.78 9.93
C TYR A 233 -13.31 0.27 9.76
N PHE A 234 -12.55 -0.42 10.61
CA PHE A 234 -12.55 -1.88 10.67
C PHE A 234 -13.92 -2.43 11.07
N GLU A 235 -14.57 -1.82 12.07
CA GLU A 235 -15.91 -2.20 12.53
C GLU A 235 -17.01 -1.95 11.48
N GLU A 236 -16.83 -0.96 10.60
CA GLU A 236 -17.77 -0.61 9.52
C GLU A 236 -17.57 -1.48 8.24
N MET A 237 -16.71 -2.50 8.26
CA MET A 237 -16.41 -3.34 7.10
C MET A 237 -17.64 -4.09 6.59
N GLU A 238 -17.84 -4.06 5.27
CA GLU A 238 -18.80 -4.94 4.59
C GLU A 238 -18.05 -6.00 3.78
N ILE A 239 -18.52 -7.25 3.81
CA ILE A 239 -17.89 -8.39 3.15
C ILE A 239 -18.94 -9.06 2.27
N THR A 240 -18.82 -8.94 0.94
CA THR A 240 -19.67 -9.63 -0.01
C THR A 240 -19.08 -10.99 -0.34
N CYS A 241 -19.88 -12.04 -0.21
CA CYS A 241 -19.51 -13.40 -0.61
C CYS A 241 -19.37 -13.50 -2.12
N SER A 242 -18.47 -14.33 -2.62
CA SER A 242 -18.44 -14.63 -4.05
C SER A 242 -19.73 -15.29 -4.53
N PRO A 243 -20.14 -15.08 -5.80
CA PRO A 243 -21.41 -15.60 -6.35
C PRO A 243 -21.58 -17.12 -6.25
N GLN A 244 -20.50 -17.87 -6.15
CA GLN A 244 -20.51 -19.33 -6.08
C GLN A 244 -19.91 -19.86 -4.77
N MET A 245 -19.93 -19.06 -3.70
CA MET A 245 -19.38 -19.48 -2.42
C MET A 245 -20.02 -20.76 -1.92
N SER A 246 -19.19 -21.76 -1.58
CA SER A 246 -19.70 -23.01 -1.01
C SER A 246 -20.22 -22.82 0.42
N ALA A 247 -21.19 -23.64 0.82
CA ALA A 247 -21.75 -23.60 2.17
C ALA A 247 -20.66 -23.76 3.25
N GLY A 248 -19.66 -24.62 3.03
CA GLY A 248 -18.54 -24.81 3.95
C GLY A 248 -17.67 -23.54 4.10
N ASN A 249 -17.34 -22.88 2.96
CA ASN A 249 -16.59 -21.62 3.02
C ASN A 249 -17.41 -20.47 3.61
N ARG A 250 -18.72 -20.48 3.41
CA ARG A 250 -19.63 -19.54 4.09
C ARG A 250 -19.58 -19.69 5.62
N ALA A 251 -19.65 -20.92 6.10
CA ALA A 251 -19.55 -21.19 7.55
C ALA A 251 -18.19 -20.77 8.13
N ILE A 252 -17.10 -20.97 7.38
CA ILE A 252 -15.76 -20.49 7.78
C ILE A 252 -15.75 -18.96 7.83
N LEU A 253 -16.29 -18.28 6.82
CA LEU A 253 -16.38 -16.82 6.80
C LEU A 253 -17.14 -16.27 8.02
N GLU A 254 -18.31 -16.83 8.29
CA GLU A 254 -19.16 -16.44 9.44
C GLU A 254 -18.41 -16.61 10.77
N THR A 255 -17.71 -17.73 10.95
CA THR A 255 -16.88 -17.99 12.14
C THR A 255 -15.73 -16.98 12.29
N LEU A 256 -15.06 -16.63 11.18
CA LEU A 256 -13.99 -15.62 11.18
C LEU A 256 -14.51 -14.24 11.56
N VAL A 257 -15.65 -13.83 10.99
CA VAL A 257 -16.28 -12.54 11.26
C VAL A 257 -16.76 -12.49 12.72
N GLU A 258 -17.46 -13.51 13.20
CA GLU A 258 -17.90 -13.59 14.60
C GLU A 258 -16.72 -13.45 15.59
N ARG A 259 -15.59 -14.09 15.29
CA ARG A 259 -14.42 -14.07 16.16
C ARG A 259 -13.63 -12.77 16.13
N TYR A 260 -13.42 -12.16 14.96
CA TYR A 260 -12.44 -11.09 14.79
C TYR A 260 -13.05 -9.72 14.51
N ASN A 261 -14.26 -9.67 13.91
CA ASN A 261 -14.97 -8.44 13.63
C ASN A 261 -16.50 -8.65 13.66
N PRO A 262 -17.09 -8.90 14.84
CA PRO A 262 -18.53 -9.21 14.95
C PRO A 262 -19.46 -8.05 14.52
N LYS A 263 -18.90 -6.87 14.24
CA LYS A 263 -19.66 -5.72 13.74
C LYS A 263 -19.68 -5.63 12.22
N ALA A 264 -18.79 -6.36 11.52
CA ALA A 264 -18.78 -6.39 10.05
C ALA A 264 -20.05 -7.02 9.50
N THR A 265 -20.51 -6.50 8.37
CA THR A 265 -21.71 -7.01 7.68
C THR A 265 -21.31 -7.98 6.59
N ILE A 266 -21.92 -9.18 6.59
CA ILE A 266 -21.77 -10.15 5.50
C ILE A 266 -22.94 -10.01 4.54
N LEU A 267 -22.64 -9.85 3.25
CA LEU A 267 -23.61 -9.65 2.16
C LEU A 267 -23.52 -10.79 1.15
N GLU A 268 -24.65 -11.09 0.52
CA GLU A 268 -24.69 -11.96 -0.67
C GLU A 268 -24.31 -11.16 -1.91
N SER A 269 -23.71 -11.85 -2.88
CA SER A 269 -23.44 -11.27 -4.19
C SER A 269 -24.74 -11.01 -4.96
N GLU A 270 -24.81 -9.87 -5.64
CA GLU A 270 -25.89 -9.58 -6.61
C GLU A 270 -25.84 -10.52 -7.84
N LEU A 271 -24.72 -11.19 -8.05
CA LEU A 271 -24.50 -12.15 -9.13
C LEU A 271 -24.81 -13.59 -8.70
N LEU A 272 -25.28 -13.83 -7.48
CA LEU A 272 -25.68 -15.16 -7.00
C LEU A 272 -26.73 -15.78 -7.93
N GLY A 273 -26.42 -16.99 -8.44
CA GLY A 273 -27.27 -17.70 -9.39
C GLY A 273 -27.31 -17.13 -10.81
N LYS A 274 -26.50 -16.11 -11.11
CA LYS A 274 -26.38 -15.50 -12.44
C LYS A 274 -25.10 -15.88 -13.17
N ILE A 275 -24.08 -16.39 -12.45
CA ILE A 275 -22.79 -16.85 -13.01
C ILE A 275 -22.33 -18.11 -12.32
#